data_310e26a8a351190067c5ab071cae6152
#
_entry.id   310e26a8a351190067c5ab071cae6152
#
_cell.length_a   1.000
_cell.length_b   1.000
_cell.length_c   1.000
_cell.angle_alpha   90.00
_cell.angle_beta   90.00
_cell.angle_gamma   90.00
#
_symmetry.space_group_name_H-M   'P 1'
#
loop_
_entity.id
_entity.type
_entity.pdbx_description
1 polymer ?
#
loop_
_entity_poly.entity_id
_entity_poly.type
_entity_poly.pdbx_seq_one_letter_code
_entity_poly.pdbx_strand_id
1 'polypeptide(L)'
;VAAGNFAAAAAVIAEDSSLPAICGRVCPQETQCEGSCILGVKGEPVAIGKLERFVADWSRENGGVKPEVAPANGHKIAVIGSGPAGLACASDLAKLGYDVTIFEALHRPGGVLEYGIPEFRLPKDKVVAAEIESVKALGVKIETNVIAGRTVTIDSLLDEEGFAAVFVGSGAGLPKFMGIPGENFNGVFSANEFLTRNNLMKAY
;
A
#
# COMPACT_ATOMS: atom_id res chain seq x y z
N VAL A 1 3.81 -11.47 20.90
CA VAL A 1 2.38 -11.86 20.98
C VAL A 1 2.19 -12.89 22.08
N ALA A 2 2.93 -13.99 22.12
CA ALA A 2 2.75 -15.07 23.11
C ALA A 2 2.84 -14.60 24.58
N ALA A 3 3.64 -13.58 24.85
CA ALA A 3 3.76 -12.97 26.18
C ALA A 3 2.67 -11.93 26.51
N GLY A 4 1.69 -11.71 25.64
CA GLY A 4 0.65 -10.70 25.80
C GLY A 4 1.11 -9.24 25.58
N ASN A 5 2.36 -9.00 25.20
CA ASN A 5 2.87 -7.66 24.95
C ASN A 5 2.64 -7.26 23.48
N PHE A 6 1.41 -6.86 23.17
CA PHE A 6 1.03 -6.53 21.79
C PHE A 6 1.60 -5.20 21.30
N ALA A 7 1.87 -4.26 22.22
CA ALA A 7 2.50 -2.99 21.86
C ALA A 7 3.93 -3.20 21.36
N ALA A 8 4.72 -4.03 22.06
CA ALA A 8 6.06 -4.39 21.60
C ALA A 8 6.03 -5.19 20.29
N ALA A 9 5.05 -6.08 20.12
CA ALA A 9 4.86 -6.80 18.86
C ALA A 9 4.56 -5.86 17.68
N ALA A 10 3.72 -4.85 17.91
CA ALA A 10 3.42 -3.83 16.91
C ALA A 10 4.65 -2.99 16.54
N ALA A 11 5.47 -2.62 17.53
CA ALA A 11 6.72 -1.89 17.30
C ALA A 11 7.69 -2.70 16.41
N VAL A 12 7.89 -3.98 16.73
CA VAL A 12 8.75 -4.88 15.91
C VAL A 12 8.23 -4.99 14.46
N ILE A 13 6.91 -5.17 14.28
CA ILE A 13 6.35 -5.23 12.92
C ILE A 13 6.56 -3.92 12.17
N ALA A 14 6.43 -2.76 12.84
CA ALA A 14 6.57 -1.45 12.22
C ALA A 14 8.01 -1.11 11.79
N GLU A 15 9.02 -1.85 12.25
CA GLU A 15 10.40 -1.70 11.78
C GLU A 15 10.53 -2.09 10.30
N ASP A 16 9.88 -3.18 9.88
CA ASP A 16 10.04 -3.77 8.55
C ASP A 16 8.78 -3.68 7.66
N SER A 17 7.58 -3.52 8.25
CA SER A 17 6.31 -3.48 7.52
C SER A 17 5.67 -2.11 7.61
N SER A 18 5.56 -1.42 6.47
CA SER A 18 4.90 -0.11 6.37
C SER A 18 3.38 -0.20 6.24
N LEU A 19 2.83 -1.38 5.88
CA LEU A 19 1.40 -1.60 5.64
C LEU A 19 0.92 -2.93 6.28
N PRO A 20 1.10 -3.14 7.58
CA PRO A 20 0.91 -4.44 8.21
C PRO A 20 -0.56 -4.90 8.21
N ALA A 21 -1.52 -3.99 8.37
CA ALA A 21 -2.94 -4.35 8.34
C ALA A 21 -3.40 -4.80 6.96
N ILE A 22 -2.77 -4.30 5.90
CA ILE A 22 -3.00 -4.71 4.51
C ILE A 22 -2.30 -6.04 4.25
N CYS A 23 -1.01 -6.16 4.53
CA CYS A 23 -0.23 -7.38 4.31
C CYS A 23 -0.83 -8.58 5.03
N GLY A 24 -1.23 -8.43 6.29
CA GLY A 24 -1.88 -9.47 7.06
C GLY A 24 -3.23 -9.95 6.50
N ARG A 25 -3.84 -9.23 5.54
CA ARG A 25 -5.10 -9.58 4.89
C ARG A 25 -4.97 -10.10 3.48
N VAL A 26 -4.02 -9.57 2.70
CA VAL A 26 -4.00 -9.81 1.25
C VAL A 26 -2.76 -10.53 0.75
N CYS A 27 -1.68 -10.55 1.52
CA CYS A 27 -0.48 -11.31 1.18
C CYS A 27 -0.80 -12.82 1.23
N PRO A 28 -0.42 -13.62 0.22
CA PRO A 28 -0.67 -15.06 0.20
C PRO A 28 0.38 -15.82 1.04
N GLN A 29 0.38 -15.60 2.35
CA GLN A 29 1.37 -16.13 3.29
C GLN A 29 1.45 -17.65 3.28
N GLU A 30 0.32 -18.33 3.06
CA GLU A 30 0.21 -19.79 3.03
C GLU A 30 1.10 -20.44 1.97
N THR A 31 1.35 -19.73 0.86
CA THR A 31 2.21 -20.19 -0.24
C THR A 31 3.60 -19.57 -0.24
N GLN A 32 3.87 -18.68 0.71
CA GLN A 32 5.14 -17.96 0.84
C GLN A 32 5.82 -18.27 2.17
N CYS A 33 5.79 -17.33 3.13
CA CYS A 33 6.50 -17.46 4.39
C CYS A 33 5.96 -18.60 5.28
N GLU A 34 4.64 -18.79 5.36
CA GLU A 34 4.07 -19.93 6.10
C GLU A 34 4.35 -21.26 5.40
N GLY A 35 4.17 -21.31 4.08
CA GLY A 35 4.45 -22.52 3.28
C GLY A 35 5.90 -22.96 3.29
N SER A 36 6.84 -22.04 3.58
CA SER A 36 8.27 -22.30 3.68
C SER A 36 8.77 -22.38 5.12
N CYS A 37 7.87 -22.30 6.10
CA CYS A 37 8.23 -22.29 7.51
C CYS A 37 8.80 -23.65 7.95
N ILE A 38 10.01 -23.65 8.50
CA ILE A 38 10.69 -24.88 8.95
C ILE A 38 9.92 -25.65 10.03
N LEU A 39 9.11 -24.96 10.84
CA LEU A 39 8.26 -25.60 11.83
C LEU A 39 7.15 -26.44 11.18
N GLY A 40 6.71 -26.07 9.99
CA GLY A 40 5.73 -26.83 9.20
C GLY A 40 6.20 -28.20 8.73
N VAL A 41 7.50 -28.50 8.80
CA VAL A 41 8.06 -29.82 8.44
C VAL A 41 7.66 -30.91 9.44
N LYS A 42 7.51 -30.55 10.71
CA LYS A 42 7.20 -31.51 11.81
C LYS A 42 5.97 -31.14 12.64
N GLY A 43 5.32 -30.05 12.30
CA GLY A 43 4.16 -29.53 13.03
C GLY A 43 3.45 -28.44 12.24
N GLU A 44 2.82 -27.50 12.93
CA GLU A 44 2.16 -26.38 12.30
C GLU A 44 3.15 -25.24 12.02
N PRO A 45 3.11 -24.60 10.86
CA PRO A 45 3.91 -23.42 10.59
C PRO A 45 3.50 -22.25 11.50
N VAL A 46 4.39 -21.28 11.67
CA VAL A 46 4.02 -20.03 12.34
C VAL A 46 3.01 -19.30 11.47
N ALA A 47 1.84 -18.99 12.02
CA ALA A 47 0.76 -18.28 11.33
C ALA A 47 1.09 -16.78 11.19
N ILE A 48 2.14 -16.45 10.43
CA ILE A 48 2.76 -15.12 10.34
C ILE A 48 1.73 -14.08 9.92
N GLY A 49 0.97 -14.33 8.87
CA GLY A 49 -0.02 -13.38 8.38
C GLY A 49 -1.18 -13.14 9.33
N LYS A 50 -1.64 -14.19 10.04
CA LYS A 50 -2.70 -14.06 11.05
C LYS A 50 -2.22 -13.26 12.25
N LEU A 51 -0.97 -13.47 12.67
CA LEU A 51 -0.35 -12.72 13.76
C LEU A 51 -0.13 -11.25 13.37
N GLU A 52 0.38 -10.99 12.17
CA GLU A 52 0.54 -9.64 11.63
C GLU A 52 -0.80 -8.90 11.59
N ARG A 53 -1.84 -9.53 11.03
CA ARG A 53 -3.19 -8.97 10.99
C ARG A 53 -3.72 -8.64 12.39
N PHE A 54 -3.62 -9.58 13.32
CA PHE A 54 -4.08 -9.40 14.70
C PHE A 54 -3.38 -8.22 15.37
N VAL A 55 -2.05 -8.17 15.29
CA VAL A 55 -1.25 -7.12 15.93
C VAL A 55 -1.52 -5.76 15.30
N ALA A 56 -1.64 -5.68 13.97
CA ALA A 56 -1.95 -4.45 13.26
C ALA A 56 -3.34 -3.90 13.63
N ASP A 57 -4.36 -4.77 13.70
CA ASP A 57 -5.71 -4.38 14.10
C ASP A 57 -5.73 -3.91 15.55
N TRP A 58 -5.09 -4.64 16.46
CA TRP A 58 -4.96 -4.25 17.85
C TRP A 58 -4.24 -2.90 18.01
N SER A 59 -3.15 -2.70 17.30
CA SER A 59 -2.37 -1.44 17.32
C SER A 59 -3.23 -0.27 16.89
N ARG A 60 -3.95 -0.39 15.79
CA ARG A 60 -4.87 0.66 15.30
C ARG A 60 -5.93 1.04 16.33
N GLU A 61 -6.49 0.06 17.03
CA GLU A 61 -7.54 0.27 18.06
C GLU A 61 -6.98 0.85 19.36
N ASN A 62 -5.67 0.71 19.60
CA ASN A 62 -5.00 1.15 20.82
C ASN A 62 -4.02 2.32 20.60
N GLY A 63 -4.26 3.16 19.60
CA GLY A 63 -3.52 4.41 19.38
C GLY A 63 -2.38 4.33 18.37
N GLY A 64 -2.12 3.16 17.79
CA GLY A 64 -1.12 2.97 16.75
C GLY A 64 0.32 2.99 17.27
N VAL A 65 1.25 2.60 16.40
CA VAL A 65 2.69 2.81 16.60
C VAL A 65 3.05 4.17 16.03
N LYS A 66 3.78 4.97 16.79
CA LYS A 66 4.40 6.20 16.28
C LYS A 66 5.85 5.90 15.94
N PRO A 67 6.19 5.71 14.69
CA PRO A 67 7.56 5.43 14.29
C PRO A 67 8.45 6.65 14.55
N GLU A 68 9.70 6.42 14.89
CA GLU A 68 10.70 7.47 14.96
C GLU A 68 10.98 7.99 13.54
N VAL A 69 11.05 9.31 13.41
CA VAL A 69 11.39 9.99 12.16
C VAL A 69 12.73 10.68 12.37
N ALA A 70 13.69 10.39 11.50
CA ALA A 70 14.99 11.05 11.51
C ALA A 70 14.85 12.56 11.23
N PRO A 71 15.79 13.40 11.69
CA PRO A 71 15.82 14.81 11.32
C PRO A 71 15.82 15.03 9.81
N ALA A 72 15.14 16.10 9.36
CA ALA A 72 15.07 16.43 7.94
C ALA A 72 16.46 16.55 7.31
N ASN A 73 16.70 15.83 6.23
CA ASN A 73 17.97 15.81 5.51
C ASN A 73 18.05 16.82 4.35
N GLY A 74 16.97 17.58 4.11
CA GLY A 74 16.90 18.64 3.10
C GLY A 74 16.66 18.15 1.66
N HIS A 75 16.49 16.85 1.42
CA HIS A 75 16.22 16.31 0.10
C HIS A 75 14.74 16.00 -0.10
N LYS A 76 14.21 16.40 -1.26
CA LYS A 76 12.85 16.07 -1.69
C LYS A 76 12.86 14.84 -2.59
N ILE A 77 11.90 13.94 -2.39
CA ILE A 77 11.72 12.76 -3.23
C ILE A 77 10.29 12.74 -3.79
N ALA A 78 10.18 12.57 -5.10
CA ALA A 78 8.91 12.35 -5.77
C ALA A 78 8.61 10.85 -5.89
N VAL A 79 7.38 10.46 -5.61
CA VAL A 79 6.91 9.09 -5.77
C VAL A 79 5.72 9.11 -6.73
N ILE A 80 5.81 8.39 -7.83
CA ILE A 80 4.74 8.29 -8.83
C ILE A 80 3.88 7.07 -8.55
N GLY A 81 2.64 7.32 -8.13
CA GLY A 81 1.66 6.30 -7.77
C GLY A 81 1.59 6.03 -6.27
N SER A 82 0.37 6.03 -5.74
CA SER A 82 0.04 5.78 -4.33
C SER A 82 -0.40 4.35 -4.04
N GLY A 83 -0.07 3.41 -4.91
CA GLY A 83 -0.27 1.97 -4.66
C GLY A 83 0.64 1.46 -3.53
N PRO A 84 0.58 0.16 -3.19
CA PRO A 84 1.35 -0.39 -2.08
C PRO A 84 2.86 -0.12 -2.18
N ALA A 85 3.44 -0.18 -3.38
CA ALA A 85 4.85 0.11 -3.61
C ALA A 85 5.21 1.57 -3.30
N GLY A 86 4.38 2.52 -3.79
CA GLY A 86 4.58 3.94 -3.53
C GLY A 86 4.39 4.32 -2.07
N LEU A 87 3.36 3.77 -1.42
CA LEU A 87 3.11 4.01 0.01
C LEU A 87 4.24 3.48 0.89
N ALA A 88 4.73 2.25 0.62
CA ALA A 88 5.84 1.67 1.37
C ALA A 88 7.13 2.49 1.17
N CYS A 89 7.50 2.79 -0.08
CA CYS A 89 8.68 3.60 -0.39
C CYS A 89 8.61 4.98 0.29
N ALA A 90 7.45 5.64 0.21
CA ALA A 90 7.26 6.96 0.82
C ALA A 90 7.35 6.92 2.35
N SER A 91 6.78 5.88 2.98
CA SER A 91 6.86 5.67 4.42
C SER A 91 8.30 5.52 4.89
N ASP A 92 9.07 4.65 4.23
CA ASP A 92 10.46 4.36 4.62
C ASP A 92 11.36 5.58 4.39
N LEU A 93 11.20 6.29 3.28
CA LEU A 93 11.94 7.53 3.03
C LEU A 93 11.59 8.64 4.03
N ALA A 94 10.32 8.78 4.39
CA ALA A 94 9.90 9.76 5.39
C ALA A 94 10.52 9.45 6.78
N LYS A 95 10.56 8.17 7.20
CA LYS A 95 11.27 7.76 8.42
C LYS A 95 12.75 8.15 8.39
N LEU A 96 13.39 8.16 7.22
CA LEU A 96 14.78 8.57 7.01
C LEU A 96 14.98 10.09 6.89
N GLY A 97 13.94 10.89 7.07
CA GLY A 97 14.00 12.36 7.08
C GLY A 97 13.94 13.03 5.71
N TYR A 98 13.52 12.31 4.65
CA TYR A 98 13.26 12.92 3.34
C TYR A 98 11.90 13.63 3.31
N ASP A 99 11.80 14.74 2.57
CA ASP A 99 10.53 15.40 2.22
C ASP A 99 9.90 14.67 1.02
N VAL A 100 8.88 13.85 1.27
CA VAL A 100 8.32 12.96 0.24
C VAL A 100 6.98 13.47 -0.23
N THR A 101 6.81 13.54 -1.55
CA THR A 101 5.54 13.82 -2.20
C THR A 101 5.16 12.68 -3.14
N ILE A 102 3.97 12.11 -2.94
CA ILE A 102 3.38 11.11 -3.83
C ILE A 102 2.45 11.82 -4.81
N PHE A 103 2.65 11.57 -6.10
CA PHE A 103 1.78 12.02 -7.19
C PHE A 103 0.91 10.86 -7.66
N GLU A 104 -0.40 10.99 -7.48
CA GLU A 104 -1.39 9.96 -7.80
C GLU A 104 -2.29 10.40 -8.95
N ALA A 105 -2.38 9.58 -9.99
CA ALA A 105 -3.18 9.90 -11.17
C ALA A 105 -4.69 9.90 -10.88
N LEU A 106 -5.14 9.08 -9.95
CA LEU A 106 -6.54 8.90 -9.62
C LEU A 106 -6.99 9.86 -8.50
N HIS A 107 -8.31 9.97 -8.30
CA HIS A 107 -8.89 10.89 -7.33
C HIS A 107 -8.80 10.41 -5.87
N ARG A 108 -8.45 9.14 -5.65
CA ARG A 108 -8.19 8.58 -4.32
C ARG A 108 -6.83 7.90 -4.28
N PRO A 109 -6.08 8.04 -3.18
CA PRO A 109 -4.84 7.30 -3.01
C PRO A 109 -5.12 5.83 -2.67
N GLY A 110 -4.14 4.96 -2.93
CA GLY A 110 -4.20 3.54 -2.60
C GLY A 110 -4.03 2.60 -3.80
N GLY A 111 -4.21 3.09 -5.03
CA GLY A 111 -4.07 2.25 -6.23
C GLY A 111 -4.92 0.99 -6.17
N VAL A 112 -4.33 -0.19 -6.39
CA VAL A 112 -5.04 -1.48 -6.34
C VAL A 112 -5.70 -1.76 -4.99
N LEU A 113 -5.22 -1.19 -3.91
CA LEU A 113 -5.79 -1.33 -2.57
C LEU A 113 -7.19 -0.70 -2.49
N GLU A 114 -7.39 0.44 -3.14
CA GLU A 114 -8.65 1.17 -3.21
C GLU A 114 -9.52 0.67 -4.37
N TYR A 115 -8.94 0.53 -5.58
CA TYR A 115 -9.69 0.31 -6.80
C TYR A 115 -9.85 -1.16 -7.20
N GLY A 116 -8.92 -2.05 -6.79
CA GLY A 116 -8.87 -3.42 -7.28
C GLY A 116 -9.35 -4.46 -6.28
N ILE A 117 -8.82 -4.47 -5.06
CA ILE A 117 -9.15 -5.52 -4.08
C ILE A 117 -10.58 -5.35 -3.58
N PRO A 118 -11.43 -6.40 -3.54
CA PRO A 118 -12.80 -6.30 -3.05
C PRO A 118 -12.90 -5.90 -1.57
N GLU A 119 -13.95 -5.16 -1.21
CA GLU A 119 -14.21 -4.68 0.16
C GLU A 119 -14.22 -5.81 1.19
N PHE A 120 -14.85 -6.95 0.89
CA PHE A 120 -14.94 -8.08 1.81
C PHE A 120 -13.57 -8.68 2.18
N ARG A 121 -12.57 -8.49 1.31
CA ARG A 121 -11.19 -8.93 1.57
C ARG A 121 -10.34 -7.82 2.20
N LEU A 122 -10.51 -6.60 1.76
CA LEU A 122 -9.75 -5.44 2.24
C LEU A 122 -10.69 -4.22 2.43
N PRO A 123 -11.20 -3.99 3.64
CA PRO A 123 -12.07 -2.86 3.95
C PRO A 123 -11.39 -1.52 3.67
N LYS A 124 -12.03 -0.65 2.84
CA LYS A 124 -11.44 0.61 2.41
C LYS A 124 -11.39 1.63 3.53
N ASP A 125 -12.55 1.92 4.09
CA ASP A 125 -12.69 3.00 5.08
C ASP A 125 -11.97 2.66 6.41
N LYS A 126 -11.93 1.37 6.79
CA LYS A 126 -11.37 0.94 8.09
C LYS A 126 -9.89 0.57 8.04
N VAL A 127 -9.40 0.06 6.91
CA VAL A 127 -8.04 -0.48 6.81
C VAL A 127 -7.21 0.35 5.86
N VAL A 128 -7.61 0.48 4.58
CA VAL A 128 -6.82 1.20 3.58
C VAL A 128 -6.65 2.66 3.96
N ALA A 129 -7.74 3.34 4.32
CA ALA A 129 -7.70 4.74 4.74
C ALA A 129 -6.81 4.94 5.97
N ALA A 130 -6.91 4.05 6.97
CA ALA A 130 -6.10 4.16 8.19
C ALA A 130 -4.59 4.00 7.92
N GLU A 131 -4.20 3.05 7.06
CA GLU A 131 -2.80 2.87 6.67
C GLU A 131 -2.27 4.09 5.88
N ILE A 132 -3.08 4.64 4.97
CA ILE A 132 -2.71 5.86 4.24
C ILE A 132 -2.54 7.04 5.18
N GLU A 133 -3.44 7.22 6.15
CA GLU A 133 -3.31 8.28 7.15
C GLU A 133 -2.07 8.08 8.05
N SER A 134 -1.69 6.85 8.35
CA SER A 134 -0.44 6.56 9.06
C SER A 134 0.79 6.99 8.24
N VAL A 135 0.79 6.78 6.92
CA VAL A 135 1.85 7.28 6.03
C VAL A 135 1.88 8.81 5.97
N LYS A 136 0.72 9.46 5.87
CA LYS A 136 0.64 10.93 5.92
C LYS A 136 1.12 11.51 7.26
N ALA A 137 0.87 10.82 8.36
CA ALA A 137 1.31 11.24 9.69
C ALA A 137 2.84 11.30 9.83
N LEU A 138 3.60 10.65 8.95
CA LEU A 138 5.05 10.77 8.82
C LEU A 138 5.50 12.05 8.09
N GLY A 139 4.57 12.87 7.60
CA GLY A 139 4.86 14.08 6.83
C GLY A 139 4.77 13.89 5.32
N VAL A 140 4.43 12.71 4.83
CA VAL A 140 4.26 12.44 3.39
C VAL A 140 3.09 13.22 2.82
N LYS A 141 3.33 13.96 1.75
CA LYS A 141 2.31 14.67 0.98
C LYS A 141 1.77 13.74 -0.12
N ILE A 142 0.46 13.76 -0.34
CA ILE A 142 -0.17 13.00 -1.44
C ILE A 142 -1.00 13.96 -2.27
N GLU A 143 -0.62 14.11 -3.53
CA GLU A 143 -1.31 14.93 -4.52
C GLU A 143 -2.05 14.02 -5.50
N THR A 144 -3.37 14.08 -5.48
CA THR A 144 -4.25 13.29 -6.36
C THR A 144 -4.58 14.06 -7.64
N ASN A 145 -5.06 13.34 -8.67
CA ASN A 145 -5.37 13.88 -9.99
C ASN A 145 -4.15 14.48 -10.73
N VAL A 146 -2.96 13.97 -10.41
CA VAL A 146 -1.70 14.37 -11.05
C VAL A 146 -1.15 13.21 -11.87
N ILE A 147 -1.16 13.35 -13.18
CA ILE A 147 -0.75 12.30 -14.13
C ILE A 147 0.70 12.57 -14.56
N ALA A 148 1.65 11.78 -14.06
CA ALA A 148 3.03 11.84 -14.51
C ALA A 148 3.14 11.55 -16.02
N GLY A 149 3.88 12.38 -16.73
CA GLY A 149 3.98 12.38 -18.20
C GLY A 149 2.86 13.17 -18.90
N ARG A 150 1.93 13.79 -18.15
CA ARG A 150 0.87 14.67 -18.67
C ARG A 150 0.76 15.97 -17.89
N THR A 151 0.43 15.88 -16.60
CA THR A 151 0.31 17.05 -15.70
C THR A 151 1.67 17.53 -15.24
N VAL A 152 2.56 16.59 -14.90
CA VAL A 152 3.97 16.82 -14.55
C VAL A 152 4.84 15.85 -15.34
N THR A 153 6.07 16.24 -15.66
CA THR A 153 7.05 15.33 -16.27
C THR A 153 8.13 14.97 -15.26
N ILE A 154 8.86 13.88 -15.49
CA ILE A 154 9.99 13.52 -14.64
C ILE A 154 11.06 14.62 -14.68
N ASP A 155 11.32 15.18 -15.87
CA ASP A 155 12.30 16.25 -16.05
C ASP A 155 11.88 17.51 -15.27
N SER A 156 10.59 17.92 -15.32
CA SER A 156 10.12 19.07 -14.55
C SER A 156 10.24 18.85 -13.04
N LEU A 157 9.96 17.64 -12.55
CA LEU A 157 10.12 17.31 -11.12
C LEU A 157 11.59 17.43 -10.68
N LEU A 158 12.54 16.96 -11.50
CA LEU A 158 13.96 16.98 -11.17
C LEU A 158 14.57 18.37 -11.36
N ASP A 159 14.32 19.02 -12.52
CA ASP A 159 15.05 20.22 -12.95
C ASP A 159 14.39 21.51 -12.47
N GLU A 160 13.05 21.55 -12.33
CA GLU A 160 12.30 22.76 -12.00
C GLU A 160 11.78 22.76 -10.56
N GLU A 161 11.24 21.62 -10.09
CA GLU A 161 10.64 21.52 -8.76
C GLU A 161 11.64 21.10 -7.66
N GLY A 162 12.85 20.70 -8.06
CA GLY A 162 13.98 20.42 -7.17
C GLY A 162 13.87 19.12 -6.39
N PHE A 163 13.19 18.12 -6.95
CA PHE A 163 13.24 16.75 -6.41
C PHE A 163 14.60 16.13 -6.70
N ALA A 164 15.23 15.54 -5.69
CA ALA A 164 16.52 14.88 -5.83
C ALA A 164 16.45 13.53 -6.56
N ALA A 165 15.30 12.87 -6.49
CA ALA A 165 15.04 11.61 -7.17
C ALA A 165 13.54 11.38 -7.38
N VAL A 166 13.22 10.48 -8.31
CA VAL A 166 11.85 10.04 -8.62
C VAL A 166 11.76 8.52 -8.52
N PHE A 167 10.85 8.02 -7.68
CA PHE A 167 10.48 6.62 -7.64
C PHE A 167 9.23 6.38 -8.48
N VAL A 168 9.26 5.39 -9.37
CA VAL A 168 8.12 5.05 -10.25
C VAL A 168 7.44 3.78 -9.77
N GLY A 169 6.27 3.94 -9.16
CA GLY A 169 5.40 2.88 -8.65
C GLY A 169 4.01 2.90 -9.28
N SER A 170 3.92 3.14 -10.61
CA SER A 170 2.67 3.38 -11.35
C SER A 170 1.74 2.16 -11.45
N GLY A 171 2.20 0.97 -11.07
CA GLY A 171 1.42 -0.27 -11.13
C GLY A 171 1.21 -0.80 -12.54
N ALA A 172 0.30 -1.77 -12.68
CA ALA A 172 -0.06 -2.44 -13.94
C ALA A 172 -1.57 -2.37 -14.19
N GLY A 173 -2.11 -1.15 -14.26
CA GLY A 173 -3.55 -0.89 -14.39
C GLY A 173 -4.16 -1.24 -15.76
N LEU A 174 -3.34 -1.38 -16.81
CA LEU A 174 -3.81 -1.74 -18.14
C LEU A 174 -4.17 -3.23 -18.20
N PRO A 175 -5.43 -3.58 -18.53
CA PRO A 175 -5.83 -4.97 -18.66
C PRO A 175 -5.18 -5.61 -19.87
N LYS A 176 -4.85 -6.90 -19.74
CA LYS A 176 -4.47 -7.75 -20.87
C LYS A 176 -5.70 -8.51 -21.34
N PHE A 177 -6.07 -8.31 -22.59
CA PHE A 177 -7.14 -9.06 -23.24
C PHE A 177 -6.63 -10.40 -23.76
N MET A 178 -7.50 -11.40 -23.77
CA MET A 178 -7.14 -12.76 -24.20
C MET A 178 -7.18 -12.94 -25.71
N GLY A 179 -7.84 -12.04 -26.45
CA GLY A 179 -8.01 -12.11 -27.91
C GLY A 179 -8.98 -13.20 -28.35
N ILE A 180 -9.96 -13.51 -27.52
CA ILE A 180 -10.97 -14.56 -27.83
C ILE A 180 -12.27 -13.94 -28.39
N PRO A 181 -13.04 -14.69 -29.20
CA PRO A 181 -14.33 -14.23 -29.72
C PRO A 181 -15.29 -13.85 -28.58
N GLY A 182 -15.95 -12.70 -28.72
CA GLY A 182 -16.94 -12.22 -27.76
C GLY A 182 -16.37 -11.35 -26.63
N GLU A 183 -15.06 -11.21 -26.51
CA GLU A 183 -14.41 -10.41 -25.47
C GLU A 183 -14.82 -8.92 -25.52
N ASN A 184 -15.24 -8.44 -26.70
CA ASN A 184 -15.68 -7.08 -26.96
C ASN A 184 -17.21 -6.89 -26.86
N PHE A 185 -17.96 -7.90 -26.42
CA PHE A 185 -19.42 -7.78 -26.31
C PHE A 185 -19.83 -6.95 -25.09
N ASN A 186 -21.00 -6.31 -25.21
CA ASN A 186 -21.60 -5.59 -24.10
C ASN A 186 -21.79 -6.54 -22.89
N GLY A 187 -21.39 -6.10 -21.71
CA GLY A 187 -21.47 -6.89 -20.48
C GLY A 187 -20.23 -7.75 -20.20
N VAL A 188 -19.27 -7.77 -21.13
CA VAL A 188 -17.94 -8.38 -20.90
C VAL A 188 -16.98 -7.29 -20.42
N PHE A 189 -16.37 -7.50 -19.28
CA PHE A 189 -15.47 -6.54 -18.64
C PHE A 189 -14.12 -7.18 -18.32
N SER A 190 -13.06 -6.39 -18.35
CA SER A 190 -11.83 -6.80 -17.73
C SER A 190 -11.99 -6.86 -16.20
N ALA A 191 -11.20 -7.70 -15.53
CA ALA A 191 -11.24 -7.78 -14.06
C ALA A 191 -10.99 -6.42 -13.40
N ASN A 192 -10.02 -5.65 -13.92
CA ASN A 192 -9.72 -4.31 -13.40
C ASN A 192 -10.92 -3.35 -13.50
N GLU A 193 -11.60 -3.33 -14.65
CA GLU A 193 -12.77 -2.48 -14.85
C GLU A 193 -13.92 -2.89 -13.94
N PHE A 194 -14.23 -4.18 -13.87
CA PHE A 194 -15.30 -4.69 -13.02
C PHE A 194 -15.05 -4.37 -11.54
N LEU A 195 -13.85 -4.65 -11.05
CA LEU A 195 -13.49 -4.41 -9.65
C LEU A 195 -13.48 -2.91 -9.31
N THR A 196 -12.96 -2.06 -10.21
CA THR A 196 -12.96 -0.62 -10.03
C THR A 196 -14.39 -0.07 -9.91
N ARG A 197 -15.28 -0.50 -10.81
CA ARG A 197 -16.71 -0.11 -10.76
C ARG A 197 -17.36 -0.58 -9.46
N ASN A 198 -17.17 -1.85 -9.09
CA ASN A 198 -17.74 -2.43 -7.88
C ASN A 198 -17.30 -1.67 -6.62
N ASN A 199 -16.00 -1.38 -6.50
CA ASN A 199 -15.46 -0.68 -5.34
C ASN A 199 -15.93 0.78 -5.26
N LEU A 200 -15.84 1.53 -6.37
CA LEU A 200 -16.21 2.95 -6.39
C LEU A 200 -17.71 3.17 -6.21
N MET A 201 -18.53 2.30 -6.76
CA MET A 201 -19.99 2.38 -6.65
C MET A 201 -20.51 1.77 -5.34
N LYS A 202 -19.63 1.20 -4.51
CA LYS A 202 -19.97 0.50 -3.25
C LYS A 202 -21.04 -0.58 -3.49
N ALA A 203 -20.89 -1.35 -4.59
CA ALA A 203 -21.81 -2.40 -4.99
C ALA A 203 -21.48 -3.74 -4.28
N TYR A 204 -21.43 -3.70 -2.93
CA TYR A 204 -21.13 -4.81 -2.04
C TYR A 204 -21.95 -4.74 -0.78
#